data_8701f7e6b256b41abb13e12471ce4745
#
_entry.id   8701f7e6b256b41abb13e12471ce4745
#
_cell.length_a   1.000
_cell.length_b   1.000
_cell.length_c   1.000
_cell.angle_alpha   90.00
_cell.angle_beta   90.00
_cell.angle_gamma   90.00
#
_symmetry.space_group_name_H-M   'P 1'
#
loop_
_entity.id
_entity.type
_entity.pdbx_description
1 polymer ?
#
loop_
_entity_poly.entity_id
_entity_poly.type
_entity_poly.pdbx_seq_one_letter_code
_entity_poly.pdbx_strand_id
1 'polypeptide(L)' 'MNQPNVEVQKRTIAMGAGHWIRRYAVVQDGRVKELFVNQEDAERMMALIKQNWAEKE' A
#
# COMPACT_ATOMS: atom_id res chain seq x y z
N MET A 1 -22.52 3.78 1.81
CA MET A 1 -21.24 4.17 2.38
C MET A 1 -20.15 4.15 1.32
N ASN A 2 -19.13 4.97 1.52
CA ASN A 2 -18.08 5.08 0.54
C ASN A 2 -17.04 3.98 0.73
N GLN A 3 -16.51 3.51 -0.39
CA GLN A 3 -15.40 2.58 -0.35
C GLN A 3 -14.17 3.28 0.19
N PRO A 4 -13.26 2.53 0.83
CA PRO A 4 -12.01 3.13 1.29
C PRO A 4 -11.18 3.58 0.09
N ASN A 5 -10.50 4.70 0.28
CA ASN A 5 -9.57 5.19 -0.74
C ASN A 5 -8.23 4.49 -0.54
N VAL A 6 -8.02 3.40 -1.29
CA VAL A 6 -6.82 2.58 -1.17
C VAL A 6 -6.03 2.65 -2.45
N GLU A 7 -4.74 2.90 -2.33
CA GLU A 7 -3.86 2.95 -3.49
C GLU A 7 -2.49 2.37 -3.15
N VAL A 8 -1.75 2.01 -4.19
CA VAL A 8 -0.36 1.56 -4.06
C VAL A 8 0.53 2.70 -4.54
N GLN A 9 1.44 3.14 -3.67
CA GLN A 9 2.39 4.19 -3.98
C GLN A 9 3.80 3.62 -3.99
N LYS A 10 4.55 3.96 -5.03
CA LYS A 10 5.96 3.59 -5.11
C LYS A 10 6.77 4.61 -4.34
N ARG A 11 7.50 4.16 -3.34
CA ARG A 11 8.29 5.04 -2.49
C ARG A 11 9.75 4.66 -2.49
N THR A 12 10.61 5.67 -2.50
CA THR A 12 12.05 5.50 -2.37
C THR A 12 12.44 6.02 -0.99
N ILE A 13 13.12 5.17 -0.23
CA ILE A 13 13.48 5.47 1.15
C ILE A 13 14.99 5.58 1.25
N ALA A 14 15.47 6.70 1.80
CA ALA A 14 16.90 6.91 2.00
C ALA A 14 17.35 6.13 3.24
N MET A 15 18.35 5.28 3.06
CA MET A 15 18.91 4.48 4.15
C MET A 15 20.20 5.07 4.71
N GLY A 16 20.62 6.22 4.18
CA GLY A 16 21.87 6.85 4.56
C GLY A 16 23.04 6.42 3.68
N ALA A 17 24.17 7.13 3.76
CA ALA A 17 25.39 6.81 3.02
C ALA A 17 25.16 6.59 1.52
N GLY A 18 24.21 7.30 0.93
CA GLY A 18 23.92 7.19 -0.49
C GLY A 18 23.12 5.95 -0.90
N HIS A 19 22.63 5.20 0.07
CA HIS A 19 21.82 4.02 -0.20
C HIS A 19 20.34 4.36 -0.21
N TRP A 20 19.64 3.82 -1.21
CA TRP A 20 18.20 4.01 -1.36
C TRP A 20 17.55 2.65 -1.60
N ILE A 21 16.39 2.46 -1.01
CA ILE A 21 15.59 1.25 -1.25
C ILE A 21 14.24 1.67 -1.79
N ARG A 22 13.64 0.79 -2.60
CA ARG A 22 12.30 1.00 -3.12
C ARG A 22 11.33 0.10 -2.38
N ARG A 23 10.19 0.68 -2.03
CA ARG A 23 9.10 -0.07 -1.40
C ARG A 23 7.79 0.37 -2.00
N TYR A 24 6.84 -0.52 -1.96
CA TYR A 24 5.49 -0.26 -2.45
C TYR A 24 4.59 -0.13 -1.24
N ALA A 25 4.04 1.05 -1.05
CA ALA A 25 3.21 1.36 0.11
C ALA A 25 1.75 1.20 -0.24
N VAL A 26 1.04 0.44 0.59
CA VAL A 26 -0.41 0.39 0.51
C VAL A 26 -0.93 1.51 1.39
N VAL A 27 -1.60 2.48 0.77
CA VAL A 27 -2.07 3.68 1.44
C VAL A 27 -3.59 3.66 1.47
N GLN A 28 -4.17 3.80 2.65
CA GLN A 28 -5.60 3.86 2.83
C GLN A 28 -5.97 5.17 3.51
N ASP A 29 -6.79 5.98 2.82
CA ASP A 29 -7.28 7.27 3.34
C ASP A 29 -6.12 8.17 3.78
N GLY A 30 -5.04 8.16 2.99
CA GLY A 30 -3.86 8.98 3.24
C GLY A 30 -2.89 8.41 4.27
N ARG A 31 -3.14 7.20 4.77
CA ARG A 31 -2.27 6.57 5.76
C ARG A 31 -1.62 5.32 5.20
N VAL A 32 -0.33 5.18 5.44
CA VAL A 32 0.39 3.98 5.01
C VAL A 32 0.02 2.83 5.93
N LYS A 33 -0.52 1.76 5.34
CA LYS A 33 -0.90 0.56 6.08
C LYS A 33 0.23 -0.45 6.14
N GLU A 34 0.93 -0.63 5.03
CA GLU A 34 1.96 -1.63 4.93
C GLU A 34 2.94 -1.26 3.83
N LEU A 35 4.18 -1.73 3.97
CA LEU A 35 5.21 -1.56 2.95
C LEU A 35 5.61 -2.94 2.44
N PHE A 36 5.72 -3.06 1.13
CA PHE A 36 6.08 -4.32 0.48
C PHE A 36 7.28 -4.13 -0.43
N VAL A 37 8.08 -5.17 -0.54
CA VAL A 37 9.22 -5.17 -1.46
C VAL A 37 8.74 -5.31 -2.89
N ASN A 38 7.68 -6.10 -3.11
CA ASN A 38 7.16 -6.39 -4.44
C ASN A 38 5.84 -5.69 -4.67
N GLN A 39 5.68 -5.16 -5.88
CA GLN A 39 4.44 -4.50 -6.26
C GLN A 39 3.25 -5.46 -6.20
N GLU A 40 3.46 -6.70 -6.62
CA GLU A 40 2.39 -7.70 -6.62
C GLU A 40 1.81 -7.92 -5.24
N ASP A 41 2.67 -7.95 -4.21
CA ASP A 41 2.22 -8.13 -2.84
C ASP A 41 1.40 -6.94 -2.38
N ALA A 42 1.84 -5.73 -2.73
CA ALA A 42 1.10 -4.51 -2.37
C ALA A 42 -0.27 -4.49 -3.04
N GLU A 43 -0.33 -4.85 -4.32
CA GLU A 43 -1.59 -4.89 -5.05
C GLU A 43 -2.54 -5.94 -4.48
N ARG A 44 -1.98 -7.07 -4.05
CA ARG A 44 -2.77 -8.14 -3.45
C ARG A 44 -3.40 -7.66 -2.13
N MET A 45 -2.64 -6.95 -1.31
CA MET A 45 -3.19 -6.40 -0.08
C MET A 45 -4.27 -5.36 -0.36
N MET A 46 -4.04 -4.50 -1.36
CA MET A 46 -5.04 -3.53 -1.76
C MET A 46 -6.35 -4.22 -2.16
N ALA A 47 -6.23 -5.30 -2.94
CA ALA A 47 -7.41 -6.05 -3.36
C ALA A 47 -8.14 -6.67 -2.16
N LEU A 48 -7.39 -7.18 -1.18
CA LEU A 48 -7.99 -7.76 0.02
C LEU A 48 -8.73 -6.72 0.85
N ILE A 49 -8.18 -5.52 0.97
CA ILE A 49 -8.84 -4.45 1.70
C ILE A 49 -10.16 -4.08 1.02
N LYS A 50 -10.15 -3.98 -0.29
CA LYS A 50 -11.36 -3.65 -1.04
C LYS A 50 -12.39 -4.76 -0.95
N GLN A 51 -11.94 -6.01 -1.03
CA GLN A 51 -12.82 -7.16 -0.92
C GLN A 51 -13.47 -7.25 0.45
N ASN A 52 -12.69 -7.06 1.51
CA ASN A 52 -13.22 -7.09 2.87
C ASN A 52 -14.24 -5.97 3.10
N TRP A 53 -13.99 -4.81 2.52
CA TRP A 53 -14.93 -3.70 2.62
C TRP A 53 -16.26 -4.09 1.98
N ALA A 54 -16.20 -4.67 0.77
CA ALA A 54 -17.41 -5.08 0.06
C ALA A 54 -18.19 -6.15 0.82
N GLU A 55 -17.48 -7.06 1.49
CA GLU A 55 -18.14 -8.12 2.26
C GLU A 55 -18.86 -7.60 3.49
N LYS A 56 -18.39 -6.49 4.05
CA LYS A 56 -19.02 -5.89 5.22
C LYS A 56 -20.26 -5.10 4.87
N GLU A 57 -20.38 -4.73 3.63
CA GLU A 57 -21.57 -4.04 3.17
C GLU A 57 -22.71 -5.02 2.92
#